data_98b17c957cb6e339d928d22d6d5d9f9b
#
_entry.id   98b17c957cb6e339d928d22d6d5d9f9b
#
_cell.length_a   1.000
_cell.length_b   1.000
_cell.length_c   1.000
_cell.angle_alpha   90.00
_cell.angle_beta   90.00
_cell.angle_gamma   90.00
#
_symmetry.space_group_name_H-M   'P 1'
#
loop_
_entity.id
_entity.type
_entity.pdbx_description
1 polymer ?
#
loop_
_entity_poly.entity_id
_entity_poly.type
_entity_poly.pdbx_seq_one_letter_code
_entity_poly.pdbx_strand_id
1 'polypeptide(L)'
;LHYHFRRDPAPFELDPDTPVTQWYKKYREGSPFQVDDWEGFRDPDRLTYRAYIQMQKEREVYLDNLIDEFERKDHYANLPQPWVDMLERLYIPSRFSGHILQMVLLYVAQMAPASYITNAAYLQGADEMRRVQRSAYLAKVLSLDHGEHLADSQRTRGIWEDDSHWQPLRELLEKLLIVYDWGESFAALNLVVKPVYDTLFNRQFAELARSNGDMLLSLMHDDFGLDSERSQR
;
A
#
# COMPACT_ATOMS: atom_id res chain seq x y z
N LEU A 1 -4.14 10.64 -24.01
CA LEU A 1 -5.06 10.55 -22.87
C LEU A 1 -6.53 10.39 -23.31
N HIS A 2 -6.97 11.07 -24.39
CA HIS A 2 -8.36 10.97 -24.86
C HIS A 2 -8.71 9.62 -25.51
N TYR A 3 -7.74 8.83 -25.94
CA TYR A 3 -7.96 7.58 -26.68
C TYR A 3 -8.49 6.45 -25.81
N HIS A 4 -8.19 6.43 -24.54
CA HIS A 4 -8.66 5.41 -23.61
C HIS A 4 -10.17 5.49 -23.31
N PHE A 5 -10.81 6.61 -23.65
CA PHE A 5 -12.23 6.86 -23.39
C PHE A 5 -13.10 6.74 -24.63
N ARG A 6 -12.52 6.53 -25.81
CA ARG A 6 -13.28 6.36 -27.04
C ARG A 6 -13.50 4.90 -27.32
N ARG A 7 -14.75 4.53 -27.53
CA ARG A 7 -15.13 3.20 -28.01
C ARG A 7 -14.90 3.05 -29.51
N ASP A 8 -14.72 4.15 -30.21
CA ASP A 8 -14.43 4.14 -31.65
C ASP A 8 -12.95 3.77 -31.88
N PRO A 9 -12.64 3.00 -32.95
CA PRO A 9 -11.27 2.68 -33.28
C PRO A 9 -10.39 3.90 -33.37
N ALA A 10 -9.26 3.91 -32.65
CA ALA A 10 -8.26 4.95 -32.79
C ALA A 10 -7.43 4.73 -34.05
N PRO A 11 -6.95 5.78 -34.73
CA PRO A 11 -6.17 5.65 -35.98
C PRO A 11 -4.88 4.81 -35.85
N PHE A 12 -4.47 4.52 -34.63
CA PHE A 12 -3.28 3.72 -34.29
C PHE A 12 -3.62 2.61 -33.30
N GLU A 13 -4.84 2.10 -33.35
CA GLU A 13 -5.20 0.94 -32.57
C GLU A 13 -4.22 -0.19 -32.81
N LEU A 14 -3.74 -0.75 -31.71
CA LEU A 14 -2.86 -1.92 -31.76
C LEU A 14 -3.61 -3.07 -32.43
N ASP A 15 -2.87 -3.81 -33.24
CA ASP A 15 -3.35 -5.07 -33.82
C ASP A 15 -4.07 -5.89 -32.73
N PRO A 16 -5.31 -6.35 -32.98
CA PRO A 16 -6.09 -7.11 -32.00
C PRO A 16 -5.40 -8.40 -31.54
N ASP A 17 -4.41 -8.87 -32.29
CA ASP A 17 -3.66 -10.09 -31.99
C ASP A 17 -2.36 -9.84 -31.21
N THR A 18 -2.07 -8.57 -30.86
CA THR A 18 -0.91 -8.30 -29.98
C THR A 18 -1.11 -8.89 -28.59
N PRO A 19 -0.02 -9.36 -27.94
CA PRO A 19 -0.10 -9.94 -26.59
C PRO A 19 -0.80 -9.03 -25.58
N VAL A 20 -0.59 -7.72 -25.64
CA VAL A 20 -1.22 -6.74 -24.74
C VAL A 20 -2.73 -6.67 -24.99
N THR A 21 -3.18 -6.60 -26.24
CA THR A 21 -4.62 -6.59 -26.56
C THR A 21 -5.29 -7.90 -26.14
N GLN A 22 -4.66 -9.04 -26.39
CA GLN A 22 -5.16 -10.34 -25.94
C GLN A 22 -5.24 -10.44 -24.41
N TRP A 23 -4.28 -9.85 -23.71
CA TRP A 23 -4.31 -9.77 -22.25
C TRP A 23 -5.53 -9.00 -21.73
N TYR A 24 -5.81 -7.80 -22.27
CA TYR A 24 -6.98 -7.02 -21.92
C TYR A 24 -8.29 -7.74 -22.23
N LYS A 25 -8.40 -8.34 -23.42
CA LYS A 25 -9.59 -9.13 -23.81
C LYS A 25 -9.86 -10.27 -22.83
N LYS A 26 -8.80 -10.97 -22.39
CA LYS A 26 -8.94 -12.13 -21.53
C LYS A 26 -9.23 -11.75 -20.07
N TYR A 27 -8.48 -10.81 -19.52
CA TYR A 27 -8.42 -10.58 -18.08
C TYR A 27 -9.14 -9.32 -17.59
N ARG A 28 -9.59 -8.48 -18.49
CA ARG A 28 -10.44 -7.32 -18.23
C ARG A 28 -11.83 -7.52 -18.78
N GLU A 29 -11.95 -7.63 -20.11
CA GLU A 29 -13.26 -7.76 -20.80
C GLU A 29 -13.89 -9.12 -20.53
N GLY A 30 -13.08 -10.18 -20.44
CA GLY A 30 -13.52 -11.54 -20.12
C GLY A 30 -13.65 -11.83 -18.63
N SER A 31 -13.41 -10.85 -17.74
CA SER A 31 -13.60 -11.02 -16.32
C SER A 31 -15.06 -11.35 -15.99
N PRO A 32 -15.33 -12.28 -15.07
CA PRO A 32 -16.68 -12.54 -14.58
C PRO A 32 -17.25 -11.38 -13.74
N PHE A 33 -16.40 -10.45 -13.28
CA PHE A 33 -16.81 -9.29 -12.51
C PHE A 33 -17.26 -8.18 -13.48
N GLN A 34 -18.56 -8.11 -13.72
CA GLN A 34 -19.17 -7.17 -14.64
C GLN A 34 -20.24 -6.33 -13.95
N VAL A 35 -20.40 -5.09 -14.39
CA VAL A 35 -21.50 -4.21 -14.06
C VAL A 35 -22.05 -3.54 -15.33
N ASP A 36 -23.29 -3.06 -15.30
CA ASP A 36 -23.95 -2.46 -16.47
C ASP A 36 -23.28 -1.15 -16.91
N ASP A 37 -22.73 -0.38 -15.97
CA ASP A 37 -22.12 0.92 -16.24
C ASP A 37 -20.87 1.17 -15.38
N TRP A 38 -19.71 0.81 -15.89
CA TRP A 38 -18.42 1.11 -15.26
C TRP A 38 -18.11 2.60 -15.21
N GLU A 39 -18.59 3.38 -16.18
CA GLU A 39 -18.40 4.82 -16.22
C GLU A 39 -19.29 5.57 -15.21
N GLY A 40 -20.26 4.89 -14.63
CA GLY A 40 -21.09 5.41 -13.54
C GLY A 40 -20.39 5.53 -12.22
N PHE A 41 -19.29 4.80 -12.02
CA PHE A 41 -18.50 4.90 -10.78
C PHE A 41 -17.95 6.31 -10.58
N ARG A 42 -18.05 6.80 -9.35
CA ARG A 42 -17.44 8.06 -8.93
C ARG A 42 -16.77 7.88 -7.59
N ASP A 43 -15.53 8.34 -7.50
CA ASP A 43 -14.83 8.45 -6.22
C ASP A 43 -15.63 9.38 -5.29
N PRO A 44 -16.05 8.91 -4.10
CA PRO A 44 -16.79 9.73 -3.14
C PRO A 44 -16.05 11.02 -2.76
N ASP A 45 -14.74 10.97 -2.64
CA ASP A 45 -13.90 12.10 -2.29
C ASP A 45 -13.54 12.98 -3.50
N ARG A 46 -13.83 12.52 -4.71
CA ARG A 46 -13.58 13.23 -5.98
C ARG A 46 -12.16 13.75 -6.11
N LEU A 47 -11.20 12.98 -5.64
CA LEU A 47 -9.82 13.41 -5.62
C LEU A 47 -9.25 13.50 -7.05
N THR A 48 -8.79 14.70 -7.38
CA THR A 48 -7.90 14.89 -8.51
C THR A 48 -6.46 14.63 -8.07
N TYR A 49 -5.57 14.32 -9.01
CA TYR A 49 -4.14 14.18 -8.71
C TYR A 49 -3.58 15.37 -7.92
N ARG A 50 -3.93 16.60 -8.32
CA ARG A 50 -3.49 17.82 -7.63
C ARG A 50 -4.00 17.88 -6.18
N ALA A 51 -5.28 17.58 -5.96
CA ALA A 51 -5.87 17.58 -4.62
C ALA A 51 -5.23 16.52 -3.74
N TYR A 52 -5.01 15.31 -4.29
CA TYR A 52 -4.32 14.22 -3.60
C TYR A 52 -2.89 14.62 -3.18
N ILE A 53 -2.09 15.14 -4.10
CA ILE A 53 -0.72 15.57 -3.78
C ILE A 53 -0.69 16.67 -2.72
N GLN A 54 -1.60 17.63 -2.79
CA GLN A 54 -1.68 18.69 -1.78
C GLN A 54 -2.05 18.11 -0.40
N MET A 55 -3.04 17.25 -0.35
CA MET A 55 -3.46 16.56 0.88
C MET A 55 -2.30 15.75 1.49
N GLN A 56 -1.62 14.93 0.69
CA GLN A 56 -0.51 14.10 1.18
C GLN A 56 0.69 14.97 1.60
N LYS A 57 0.97 16.06 0.91
CA LYS A 57 2.01 17.01 1.31
C LYS A 57 1.75 17.59 2.71
N GLU A 58 0.52 17.99 2.99
CA GLU A 58 0.15 18.53 4.30
C GLU A 58 0.33 17.49 5.42
N ARG A 59 -0.01 16.25 5.14
CA ARG A 59 0.17 15.12 6.05
C ARG A 59 1.65 14.76 6.25
N GLU A 60 2.46 14.79 5.18
CA GLU A 60 3.91 14.59 5.30
C GLU A 60 4.57 15.68 6.14
N VAL A 61 4.18 16.94 5.95
CA VAL A 61 4.66 18.05 6.79
C VAL A 61 4.26 17.86 8.27
N TYR A 62 3.06 17.36 8.52
CA TYR A 62 2.63 17.03 9.87
C TYR A 62 3.49 15.91 10.48
N LEU A 63 3.72 14.81 9.76
CA LEU A 63 4.54 13.70 10.25
C LEU A 63 6.00 14.11 10.45
N ASP A 64 6.58 14.90 9.54
CA ASP A 64 7.96 15.39 9.67
C ASP A 64 8.10 16.27 10.94
N ASN A 65 7.13 17.15 11.21
CA ASN A 65 7.13 17.94 12.44
C ASN A 65 7.00 17.08 13.71
N LEU A 66 6.20 16.01 13.66
CA LEU A 66 6.13 15.04 14.77
C LEU A 66 7.47 14.35 14.99
N ILE A 67 8.08 13.85 13.93
CA ILE A 67 9.39 13.18 13.99
C ILE A 67 10.41 14.12 14.63
N ASP A 68 10.53 15.35 14.12
CA ASP A 68 11.46 16.36 14.64
C ASP A 68 11.24 16.64 16.14
N GLU A 69 10.00 16.67 16.61
CA GLU A 69 9.68 16.91 18.02
C GLU A 69 10.05 15.73 18.91
N PHE A 70 9.84 14.50 18.44
CA PHE A 70 10.18 13.31 19.17
C PHE A 70 11.70 13.02 19.15
N GLU A 71 12.39 13.30 18.04
CA GLU A 71 13.85 13.19 17.93
C GLU A 71 14.55 14.15 18.91
N ARG A 72 14.06 15.39 19.09
CA ARG A 72 14.60 16.32 20.07
C ARG A 72 14.50 15.84 21.51
N LYS A 73 13.70 14.82 21.77
CA LYS A 73 13.51 14.19 23.08
C LYS A 73 14.20 12.81 23.17
N ASP A 74 15.10 12.51 22.25
CA ASP A 74 15.81 11.24 22.17
C ASP A 74 14.85 10.02 22.16
N HIS A 75 13.68 10.17 21.51
CA HIS A 75 12.61 9.17 21.55
C HIS A 75 13.09 7.79 21.13
N TYR A 76 13.76 7.70 19.98
CA TYR A 76 14.21 6.42 19.45
C TYR A 76 15.23 5.73 20.34
N ALA A 77 16.21 6.48 20.86
CA ALA A 77 17.24 5.97 21.78
C ALA A 77 16.64 5.44 23.10
N ASN A 78 15.48 5.96 23.51
CA ASN A 78 14.81 5.59 24.76
C ASN A 78 13.77 4.47 24.60
N LEU A 79 13.58 3.92 23.40
CA LEU A 79 12.65 2.81 23.20
C LEU A 79 13.12 1.54 23.92
N PRO A 80 12.22 0.81 24.61
CA PRO A 80 12.59 -0.45 25.25
C PRO A 80 13.11 -1.49 24.25
N GLN A 81 14.22 -2.15 24.55
CA GLN A 81 14.81 -3.16 23.66
C GLN A 81 13.82 -4.26 23.21
N PRO A 82 12.94 -4.81 24.08
CA PRO A 82 11.95 -5.78 23.64
C PRO A 82 10.98 -5.25 22.58
N TRP A 83 10.70 -3.95 22.60
CA TRP A 83 9.88 -3.30 21.56
C TRP A 83 10.65 -3.16 20.26
N VAL A 84 11.90 -2.74 20.31
CA VAL A 84 12.79 -2.66 19.14
C VAL A 84 12.95 -4.03 18.46
N ASP A 85 13.12 -5.09 19.27
CA ASP A 85 13.20 -6.47 18.76
C ASP A 85 11.88 -6.90 18.07
N MET A 86 10.73 -6.44 18.59
CA MET A 86 9.44 -6.66 17.96
C MET A 86 9.29 -5.86 16.66
N LEU A 87 9.75 -4.61 16.61
CA LEU A 87 9.77 -3.80 15.39
C LEU A 87 10.64 -4.46 14.31
N GLU A 88 11.80 -4.99 14.66
CA GLU A 88 12.67 -5.72 13.74
C GLU A 88 11.96 -6.92 13.10
N ARG A 89 11.20 -7.67 13.90
CA ARG A 89 10.59 -8.92 13.43
C ARG A 89 9.25 -8.73 12.73
N LEU A 90 8.46 -7.75 13.14
CA LEU A 90 7.08 -7.59 12.66
C LEU A 90 6.87 -6.31 11.85
N TYR A 91 7.46 -5.17 12.25
CA TYR A 91 7.17 -3.91 11.58
C TYR A 91 8.06 -3.66 10.35
N ILE A 92 9.36 -3.76 10.53
CA ILE A 92 10.33 -3.48 9.45
C ILE A 92 10.12 -4.41 8.23
N PRO A 93 9.86 -5.72 8.39
CA PRO A 93 9.56 -6.59 7.24
C PRO A 93 8.21 -6.32 6.58
N SER A 94 7.25 -5.64 7.26
CA SER A 94 5.95 -5.30 6.66
C SER A 94 6.05 -4.44 5.40
N ARG A 95 7.20 -3.78 5.18
CA ARG A 95 7.48 -3.06 3.93
C ARG A 95 7.42 -3.94 2.69
N PHE A 96 7.75 -5.24 2.81
CA PHE A 96 7.64 -6.18 1.69
C PHE A 96 6.18 -6.47 1.36
N SER A 97 5.34 -6.69 2.38
CA SER A 97 3.89 -6.86 2.17
C SER A 97 3.26 -5.59 1.59
N GLY A 98 3.60 -4.40 2.12
CA GLY A 98 3.12 -3.12 1.58
C GLY A 98 3.53 -2.91 0.12
N HIS A 99 4.74 -3.31 -0.26
CA HIS A 99 5.19 -3.24 -1.65
C HIS A 99 4.40 -4.19 -2.57
N ILE A 100 4.10 -5.41 -2.11
CA ILE A 100 3.24 -6.33 -2.88
C ILE A 100 1.83 -5.74 -3.05
N LEU A 101 1.23 -5.21 -1.98
CA LEU A 101 -0.07 -4.54 -2.05
C LEU A 101 -0.06 -3.40 -3.08
N GLN A 102 0.98 -2.58 -3.08
CA GLN A 102 1.18 -1.53 -4.08
C GLN A 102 1.24 -2.09 -5.50
N MET A 103 1.99 -3.16 -5.75
CA MET A 103 2.10 -3.77 -7.08
C MET A 103 0.75 -4.30 -7.59
N VAL A 104 -0.02 -4.95 -6.72
CA VAL A 104 -1.36 -5.45 -7.07
C VAL A 104 -2.31 -4.28 -7.38
N LEU A 105 -2.26 -3.19 -6.60
CA LEU A 105 -3.06 -1.99 -6.85
C LEU A 105 -2.72 -1.35 -8.20
N LEU A 106 -1.44 -1.28 -8.56
CA LEU A 106 -1.02 -0.76 -9.86
C LEU A 106 -1.48 -1.67 -11.01
N TYR A 107 -1.50 -2.99 -10.81
CA TYR A 107 -2.07 -3.92 -11.77
C TYR A 107 -3.58 -3.70 -11.93
N VAL A 108 -4.32 -3.60 -10.83
CA VAL A 108 -5.76 -3.28 -10.85
C VAL A 108 -5.99 -1.95 -11.59
N ALA A 109 -5.20 -0.91 -11.29
CA ALA A 109 -5.29 0.38 -11.95
C ALA A 109 -5.08 0.29 -13.47
N GLN A 110 -4.10 -0.50 -13.90
CA GLN A 110 -3.81 -0.71 -15.32
C GLN A 110 -4.94 -1.48 -16.03
N MET A 111 -5.53 -2.45 -15.36
CA MET A 111 -6.52 -3.35 -15.93
C MET A 111 -7.97 -2.85 -15.76
N ALA A 112 -8.20 -1.84 -14.92
CA ALA A 112 -9.53 -1.34 -14.62
C ALA A 112 -10.34 -0.96 -15.87
N PRO A 113 -11.65 -1.26 -15.89
CA PRO A 113 -12.52 -1.00 -17.05
C PRO A 113 -12.91 0.47 -17.22
N ALA A 114 -12.70 1.31 -16.18
CA ALA A 114 -13.02 2.74 -16.20
C ALA A 114 -11.90 3.57 -15.58
N SER A 115 -11.68 4.76 -16.11
CA SER A 115 -10.64 5.68 -15.67
C SER A 115 -10.79 6.15 -14.24
N TYR A 116 -12.00 6.23 -13.73
CA TYR A 116 -12.25 6.60 -12.33
C TYR A 116 -11.71 5.54 -11.36
N ILE A 117 -11.90 4.25 -11.69
CA ILE A 117 -11.35 3.13 -10.93
C ILE A 117 -9.82 3.13 -11.05
N THR A 118 -9.29 3.34 -12.27
CA THR A 118 -7.84 3.50 -12.50
C THR A 118 -7.24 4.56 -11.58
N ASN A 119 -7.84 5.75 -11.52
CA ASN A 119 -7.34 6.84 -10.68
C ASN A 119 -7.40 6.48 -9.19
N ALA A 120 -8.52 5.94 -8.71
CA ALA A 120 -8.66 5.52 -7.32
C ALA A 120 -7.60 4.49 -6.92
N ALA A 121 -7.38 3.46 -7.75
CA ALA A 121 -6.39 2.42 -7.51
C ALA A 121 -4.94 2.96 -7.55
N TYR A 122 -4.62 3.92 -8.43
CA TYR A 122 -3.31 4.59 -8.42
C TYR A 122 -3.06 5.38 -7.15
N LEU A 123 -4.06 6.13 -6.66
CA LEU A 123 -3.94 6.89 -5.43
C LEU A 123 -3.76 5.95 -4.22
N GLN A 124 -4.52 4.86 -4.18
CA GLN A 124 -4.37 3.83 -3.15
C GLN A 124 -2.99 3.17 -3.20
N GLY A 125 -2.45 2.89 -4.40
CA GLY A 125 -1.09 2.38 -4.58
C GLY A 125 -0.01 3.34 -4.09
N ALA A 126 -0.23 4.65 -4.25
CA ALA A 126 0.66 5.68 -3.72
C ALA A 126 0.64 5.74 -2.18
N ASP A 127 -0.51 5.49 -1.55
CA ASP A 127 -0.61 5.39 -0.09
C ASP A 127 0.21 4.22 0.46
N GLU A 128 0.18 3.06 -0.21
CA GLU A 128 1.02 1.91 0.18
C GLU A 128 2.51 2.24 0.05
N MET A 129 2.92 2.92 -1.02
CA MET A 129 4.31 3.34 -1.20
C MET A 129 4.76 4.31 -0.10
N ARG A 130 3.89 5.22 0.31
CA ARG A 130 4.12 6.12 1.45
C ARG A 130 4.45 5.35 2.73
N ARG A 131 3.65 4.32 3.04
CA ARG A 131 3.89 3.43 4.20
C ARG A 131 5.22 2.69 4.11
N VAL A 132 5.54 2.15 2.94
CA VAL A 132 6.82 1.47 2.68
C VAL A 132 8.00 2.40 2.93
N GLN A 133 7.93 3.64 2.44
CA GLN A 133 8.98 4.64 2.63
C GLN A 133 9.16 5.01 4.11
N ARG A 134 8.06 5.22 4.84
CA ARG A 134 8.11 5.56 6.28
C ARG A 134 8.64 4.39 7.12
N SER A 135 8.28 3.14 6.78
CA SER A 135 8.85 1.96 7.43
C SER A 135 10.36 1.83 7.18
N ALA A 136 10.82 2.12 5.96
CA ALA A 136 12.25 2.11 5.64
C ALA A 136 13.01 3.23 6.36
N TYR A 137 12.41 4.42 6.47
CA TYR A 137 12.96 5.53 7.25
C TYR A 137 13.11 5.15 8.73
N LEU A 138 12.06 4.60 9.35
CA LEU A 138 12.09 4.16 10.74
C LEU A 138 13.21 3.14 10.97
N ALA A 139 13.35 2.14 10.11
CA ALA A 139 14.43 1.16 10.21
C ALA A 139 15.81 1.82 10.20
N LYS A 140 15.99 2.85 9.37
CA LYS A 140 17.25 3.61 9.31
C LYS A 140 17.49 4.43 10.58
N VAL A 141 16.49 5.11 11.11
CA VAL A 141 16.65 5.91 12.33
C VAL A 141 16.92 5.00 13.52
N LEU A 142 16.14 3.93 13.70
CA LEU A 142 16.39 2.96 14.78
C LEU A 142 17.79 2.36 14.73
N SER A 143 18.35 2.20 13.52
CA SER A 143 19.69 1.65 13.37
C SER A 143 20.80 2.53 13.95
N LEU A 144 20.57 3.81 14.13
CA LEU A 144 21.54 4.74 14.68
C LEU A 144 21.76 4.53 16.20
N ASP A 145 20.70 4.13 16.90
CA ASP A 145 20.71 3.97 18.37
C ASP A 145 20.76 2.50 18.81
N HIS A 146 20.13 1.59 18.05
CA HIS A 146 19.93 0.18 18.44
C HIS A 146 20.74 -0.83 17.63
N GLY A 147 21.51 -0.38 16.65
CA GLY A 147 22.45 -1.20 15.87
C GLY A 147 22.15 -1.29 14.38
N GLU A 148 23.22 -1.30 13.59
CA GLU A 148 23.16 -1.23 12.11
C GLU A 148 22.35 -2.35 11.46
N HIS A 149 22.18 -3.48 12.15
CA HIS A 149 21.43 -4.64 11.63
C HIS A 149 19.96 -4.31 11.32
N LEU A 150 19.36 -3.31 11.99
CA LEU A 150 17.96 -2.88 11.76
C LEU A 150 17.78 -2.24 10.37
N ALA A 151 18.81 -1.62 9.82
CA ALA A 151 18.81 -1.06 8.47
C ALA A 151 19.30 -2.05 7.39
N ASP A 152 19.75 -3.23 7.78
CA ASP A 152 20.22 -4.26 6.85
C ASP A 152 19.03 -4.85 6.07
N SER A 153 19.01 -4.55 4.78
CA SER A 153 17.93 -5.02 3.89
C SER A 153 17.98 -6.53 3.64
N GLN A 154 19.16 -7.13 3.67
CA GLN A 154 19.30 -8.60 3.49
C GLN A 154 18.77 -9.34 4.71
N ARG A 155 19.09 -8.85 5.91
CA ARG A 155 18.57 -9.40 7.16
C ARG A 155 17.04 -9.27 7.23
N THR A 156 16.49 -8.08 6.92
CA THR A 156 15.05 -7.87 6.89
C THR A 156 14.37 -8.78 5.86
N ARG A 157 15.00 -8.96 4.70
CA ARG A 157 14.51 -9.88 3.67
C ARG A 157 14.51 -11.32 4.18
N GLY A 158 15.57 -11.77 4.86
CA GLY A 158 15.61 -13.09 5.46
C GLY A 158 14.48 -13.32 6.47
N ILE A 159 14.14 -12.32 7.30
CA ILE A 159 12.99 -12.41 8.21
C ILE A 159 11.68 -12.59 7.41
N TRP A 160 11.46 -11.80 6.37
CA TRP A 160 10.29 -11.93 5.50
C TRP A 160 10.21 -13.30 4.80
N GLU A 161 11.35 -13.84 4.35
CA GLU A 161 11.40 -15.06 3.56
C GLU A 161 11.38 -16.34 4.42
N ASP A 162 11.91 -16.31 5.65
CA ASP A 162 12.17 -17.52 6.44
C ASP A 162 11.41 -17.58 7.77
N ASP A 163 11.00 -16.44 8.37
CA ASP A 163 10.26 -16.47 9.64
C ASP A 163 8.84 -17.02 9.44
N SER A 164 8.51 -18.07 10.20
CA SER A 164 7.23 -18.79 10.10
C SER A 164 6.00 -17.90 10.30
N HIS A 165 6.12 -16.78 11.02
CA HIS A 165 5.01 -15.84 11.26
C HIS A 165 4.61 -15.10 9.98
N TRP A 166 5.55 -14.92 9.04
CA TRP A 166 5.29 -14.23 7.79
C TRP A 166 4.77 -15.15 6.68
N GLN A 167 5.06 -16.46 6.73
CA GLN A 167 4.80 -17.37 5.61
C GLN A 167 3.32 -17.42 5.17
N PRO A 168 2.31 -17.46 6.06
CA PRO A 168 0.91 -17.48 5.61
C PRO A 168 0.51 -16.20 4.86
N LEU A 169 0.94 -15.03 5.36
CA LEU A 169 0.67 -13.75 4.68
C LEU A 169 1.44 -13.66 3.36
N ARG A 170 2.72 -14.06 3.36
CA ARG A 170 3.55 -14.09 2.18
C ARG A 170 2.95 -14.98 1.08
N GLU A 171 2.55 -16.20 1.40
CA GLU A 171 1.90 -17.11 0.46
C GLU A 171 0.64 -16.49 -0.15
N LEU A 172 -0.21 -15.88 0.67
CA LEU A 172 -1.42 -15.20 0.21
C LEU A 172 -1.07 -14.06 -0.76
N LEU A 173 -0.14 -13.20 -0.40
CA LEU A 173 0.23 -12.03 -1.19
C LEU A 173 0.96 -12.40 -2.49
N GLU A 174 1.85 -13.40 -2.46
CA GLU A 174 2.52 -13.90 -3.65
C GLU A 174 1.53 -14.56 -4.63
N LYS A 175 0.52 -15.29 -4.12
CA LYS A 175 -0.59 -15.79 -4.95
C LYS A 175 -1.39 -14.63 -5.58
N LEU A 176 -1.62 -13.56 -4.83
CA LEU A 176 -2.35 -12.39 -5.34
C LEU A 176 -1.62 -11.69 -6.50
N LEU A 177 -0.28 -11.72 -6.53
CA LEU A 177 0.52 -11.17 -7.63
C LEU A 177 0.30 -11.88 -8.97
N ILE A 178 -0.16 -13.13 -8.96
CA ILE A 178 -0.41 -13.93 -10.17
C ILE A 178 -1.89 -14.09 -10.49
N VAL A 179 -2.76 -13.36 -9.81
CA VAL A 179 -4.17 -13.23 -10.13
C VAL A 179 -4.31 -12.21 -11.26
N TYR A 180 -4.47 -12.72 -12.49
CA TYR A 180 -4.48 -11.86 -13.68
C TYR A 180 -5.87 -11.31 -14.03
N ASP A 181 -6.95 -11.95 -13.59
CA ASP A 181 -8.28 -11.36 -13.73
C ASP A 181 -8.41 -10.12 -12.84
N TRP A 182 -8.74 -8.97 -13.46
CA TRP A 182 -8.78 -7.70 -12.75
C TRP A 182 -9.84 -7.67 -11.65
N GLY A 183 -10.99 -8.27 -11.91
CA GLY A 183 -12.09 -8.29 -10.94
C GLY A 183 -11.80 -9.20 -9.75
N GLU A 184 -11.19 -10.36 -9.99
CA GLU A 184 -10.70 -11.24 -8.94
C GLU A 184 -9.60 -10.55 -8.12
N SER A 185 -8.63 -9.93 -8.79
CA SER A 185 -7.55 -9.19 -8.13
C SER A 185 -8.10 -8.03 -7.29
N PHE A 186 -9.03 -7.24 -7.86
CA PHE A 186 -9.70 -6.15 -7.14
C PHE A 186 -10.47 -6.66 -5.92
N ALA A 187 -11.31 -7.68 -6.07
CA ALA A 187 -12.15 -8.20 -5.00
C ALA A 187 -11.30 -8.84 -3.88
N ALA A 188 -10.34 -9.69 -4.24
CA ALA A 188 -9.44 -10.31 -3.26
C ALA A 188 -8.64 -9.25 -2.48
N LEU A 189 -8.10 -8.25 -3.18
CA LEU A 189 -7.33 -7.19 -2.54
C LEU A 189 -8.21 -6.29 -1.67
N ASN A 190 -9.22 -5.64 -2.25
CA ASN A 190 -9.93 -4.54 -1.59
C ASN A 190 -11.03 -5.00 -0.64
N LEU A 191 -11.67 -6.14 -0.91
CA LEU A 191 -12.77 -6.63 -0.07
C LEU A 191 -12.32 -7.64 1.00
N VAL A 192 -11.14 -8.25 0.84
CA VAL A 192 -10.66 -9.29 1.76
C VAL A 192 -9.34 -8.91 2.40
N VAL A 193 -8.28 -8.75 1.61
CA VAL A 193 -6.91 -8.59 2.15
C VAL A 193 -6.73 -7.24 2.83
N LYS A 194 -7.05 -6.14 2.15
CA LYS A 194 -6.85 -4.79 2.67
C LYS A 194 -7.60 -4.51 3.98
N PRO A 195 -8.89 -4.81 4.14
CA PRO A 195 -9.58 -4.54 5.39
C PRO A 195 -8.95 -5.26 6.59
N VAL A 196 -8.51 -6.49 6.41
CA VAL A 196 -7.82 -7.25 7.47
C VAL A 196 -6.42 -6.70 7.73
N TYR A 197 -5.65 -6.48 6.66
CA TYR A 197 -4.30 -5.97 6.73
C TYR A 197 -4.26 -4.59 7.41
N ASP A 198 -5.13 -3.67 7.01
CA ASP A 198 -5.18 -2.32 7.58
C ASP A 198 -5.64 -2.32 9.04
N THR A 199 -6.55 -3.23 9.40
CA THR A 199 -6.93 -3.41 10.81
C THR A 199 -5.73 -3.85 11.65
N LEU A 200 -4.94 -4.80 11.16
CA LEU A 200 -3.75 -5.31 11.87
C LEU A 200 -2.62 -4.27 11.91
N PHE A 201 -2.20 -3.81 10.74
CA PHE A 201 -0.99 -2.99 10.60
C PHE A 201 -1.20 -1.48 10.82
N ASN A 202 -2.42 -0.98 10.79
CA ASN A 202 -2.67 0.40 11.18
C ASN A 202 -3.26 0.47 12.60
N ARG A 203 -4.49 -0.02 12.78
CA ARG A 203 -5.20 0.18 14.03
C ARG A 203 -4.59 -0.58 15.21
N GLN A 204 -4.45 -1.90 15.08
CA GLN A 204 -3.94 -2.72 16.20
C GLN A 204 -2.46 -2.45 16.47
N PHE A 205 -1.69 -2.18 15.42
CA PHE A 205 -0.28 -1.84 15.59
C PHE A 205 -0.07 -0.47 16.25
N ALA A 206 -0.93 0.52 15.96
CA ALA A 206 -0.93 1.80 16.66
C ALA A 206 -1.19 1.64 18.16
N GLU A 207 -2.15 0.80 18.54
CA GLU A 207 -2.45 0.47 19.94
C GLU A 207 -1.26 -0.25 20.61
N LEU A 208 -0.64 -1.18 19.90
CA LEU A 208 0.53 -1.91 20.39
C LEU A 208 1.73 -0.98 20.60
N ALA A 209 2.00 -0.08 19.65
CA ALA A 209 3.05 0.92 19.77
C ALA A 209 2.83 1.82 21.00
N ARG A 210 1.62 2.31 21.18
CA ARG A 210 1.24 3.12 22.35
C ARG A 210 1.46 2.39 23.67
N SER A 211 1.11 1.11 23.73
CA SER A 211 1.28 0.26 24.92
C SER A 211 2.74 0.02 25.26
N ASN A 212 3.64 0.11 24.29
CA ASN A 212 5.09 -0.03 24.47
C ASN A 212 5.82 1.32 24.60
N GLY A 213 5.09 2.43 24.74
CA GLY A 213 5.67 3.77 24.91
C GLY A 213 6.08 4.45 23.60
N ASP A 214 5.85 3.82 22.46
CA ASP A 214 6.14 4.39 21.14
C ASP A 214 4.95 5.20 20.62
N MET A 215 4.78 6.38 21.22
CA MET A 215 3.70 7.30 20.86
C MET A 215 3.87 7.84 19.43
N LEU A 216 5.10 8.04 18.99
CA LEU A 216 5.36 8.54 17.63
C LEU A 216 4.85 7.57 16.57
N LEU A 217 5.22 6.30 16.68
CA LEU A 217 4.76 5.27 15.73
C LEU A 217 3.23 5.11 15.79
N SER A 218 2.63 5.19 17.00
CA SER A 218 1.18 5.19 17.15
C SER A 218 0.51 6.32 16.35
N LEU A 219 0.97 7.56 16.49
CA LEU A 219 0.42 8.71 15.77
C LEU A 219 0.63 8.62 14.26
N MET A 220 1.77 8.07 13.81
CA MET A 220 2.02 7.81 12.40
C MET A 220 1.01 6.81 11.82
N HIS A 221 0.70 5.76 12.56
CA HIS A 221 -0.30 4.77 12.13
C HIS A 221 -1.72 5.30 12.17
N ASP A 222 -2.06 6.17 13.13
CA ASP A 222 -3.35 6.88 13.13
C ASP A 222 -3.50 7.72 11.85
N ASP A 223 -2.43 8.40 11.40
CA ASP A 223 -2.41 9.14 10.13
C ASP A 223 -2.57 8.21 8.90
N PHE A 224 -1.87 7.08 8.85
CA PHE A 224 -2.05 6.09 7.77
C PHE A 224 -3.46 5.50 7.76
N GLY A 225 -4.11 5.40 8.92
CA GLY A 225 -5.50 4.97 9.05
C GLY A 225 -6.47 5.81 8.23
N LEU A 226 -6.21 7.12 8.08
CA LEU A 226 -7.03 8.03 7.26
C LEU A 226 -7.00 7.66 5.77
N ASP A 227 -5.85 7.17 5.26
CA ASP A 227 -5.76 6.67 3.88
C ASP A 227 -6.55 5.38 3.72
N SER A 228 -6.47 4.48 4.71
CA SER A 228 -7.24 3.24 4.71
C SER A 228 -8.74 3.49 4.74
N GLU A 229 -9.22 4.40 5.60
CA GLU A 229 -10.63 4.78 5.67
C GLU A 229 -11.14 5.38 4.36
N ARG A 230 -10.32 6.22 3.71
CA ARG A 230 -10.67 6.75 2.39
C ARG A 230 -10.80 5.64 1.34
N SER A 231 -9.87 4.69 1.34
CA SER A 231 -9.84 3.60 0.35
C SER A 231 -10.97 2.59 0.54
N GLN A 232 -11.62 2.54 1.69
CA GLN A 232 -12.74 1.63 2.01
C GLN A 232 -14.12 2.23 1.71
N ARG A 233 -14.20 3.51 1.36
CA ARG A 233 -15.45 4.20 0.96
C ARG A 233 -15.78 4.04 -0.51
#